data_bf00ee8d84d73140f57677fe7f2b7e3e
#
_entry.id   bf00ee8d84d73140f57677fe7f2b7e3e
#
_cell.length_a   1.000
_cell.length_b   1.000
_cell.length_c   1.000
_cell.angle_alpha   90.00
_cell.angle_beta   90.00
_cell.angle_gamma   90.00
#
_symmetry.space_group_name_H-M   'P 1'
#
loop_
_entity.id
_entity.type
_entity.pdbx_description
1 polymer ?
#
loop_
_entity_poly.entity_id
_entity_poly.type
_entity_poly.pdbx_seq_one_letter_code
_entity_poly.pdbx_strand_id
1 'polypeptide(L)'
;MIGLIMAGGKGTRMNSNQEKLLLKYKKPIILHVLDALRNSNCFSKIIAATSSNSPETEKLLQESEIEVISTSGKDFVTDLNSVLTKLQDSVFVTSGDIPLLDEKIIKEIVDNYDSKNVWTSIMITQTFLNSLGIKSEYKSENEKYVFSGISLVNAEEINDLKSIKETFLVIDDKRIGFNLNSEDDYELLCRT
;
A
#
# COMPACT_ATOMS: atom_id res chain seq x y z
N MET A 1 -3.28 -12.15 11.32
CA MET A 1 -2.64 -11.04 10.56
C MET A 1 -3.67 -9.96 10.27
N ILE A 2 -3.30 -8.70 10.38
CA ILE A 2 -4.14 -7.54 10.08
C ILE A 2 -3.77 -6.99 8.69
N GLY A 3 -4.77 -6.61 7.89
CA GLY A 3 -4.56 -5.83 6.66
C GLY A 3 -4.64 -4.33 6.97
N LEU A 4 -3.58 -3.57 6.68
CA LEU A 4 -3.51 -2.12 6.86
C LEU A 4 -3.38 -1.41 5.51
N ILE A 5 -4.34 -0.55 5.19
CA ILE A 5 -4.32 0.30 4.00
C ILE A 5 -3.86 1.71 4.40
N MET A 6 -2.76 2.19 3.82
CA MET A 6 -2.30 3.57 3.99
C MET A 6 -3.00 4.46 2.95
N ALA A 7 -3.91 5.31 3.40
CA ALA A 7 -4.81 6.11 2.57
C ALA A 7 -4.82 7.61 2.92
N GLY A 8 -3.85 8.10 3.70
CA GLY A 8 -3.78 9.48 4.19
C GLY A 8 -2.95 10.47 3.35
N GLY A 9 -2.51 10.07 2.15
CA GLY A 9 -1.61 10.87 1.32
C GLY A 9 -2.27 12.09 0.67
N LYS A 10 -1.50 13.19 0.51
CA LYS A 10 -1.97 14.46 -0.10
C LYS A 10 -2.31 14.39 -1.59
N GLY A 11 -1.80 13.39 -2.32
CA GLY A 11 -2.04 13.27 -3.77
C GLY A 11 -1.58 14.45 -4.63
N THR A 12 -0.62 15.26 -4.16
CA THR A 12 -0.23 16.56 -4.74
C THR A 12 0.32 16.52 -6.16
N ARG A 13 0.70 15.35 -6.66
CA ARG A 13 1.22 15.16 -8.04
C ARG A 13 0.13 15.00 -9.09
N MET A 14 -1.11 14.84 -8.67
CA MET A 14 -2.27 14.82 -9.54
C MET A 14 -2.88 16.22 -9.52
N ASN A 15 -2.88 16.94 -10.66
CA ASN A 15 -3.53 18.25 -10.79
C ASN A 15 -5.08 18.16 -10.73
N SER A 16 -5.60 17.29 -9.90
CA SER A 16 -7.02 17.01 -9.75
C SER A 16 -7.60 17.71 -8.52
N ASN A 17 -8.79 18.27 -8.66
CA ASN A 17 -9.59 18.75 -7.52
C ASN A 17 -10.17 17.59 -6.68
N GLN A 18 -10.01 16.35 -7.11
CA GLN A 18 -10.50 15.14 -6.45
C GLN A 18 -9.34 14.41 -5.77
N GLU A 19 -9.60 13.80 -4.63
CA GLU A 19 -8.65 12.92 -3.96
C GLU A 19 -8.22 11.77 -4.88
N LYS A 20 -6.92 11.53 -4.99
CA LYS A 20 -6.31 10.52 -5.87
C LYS A 20 -6.98 9.14 -5.76
N LEU A 21 -7.27 8.71 -4.54
CA LEU A 21 -7.82 7.39 -4.26
C LEU A 21 -9.30 7.23 -4.66
N LEU A 22 -9.98 8.34 -4.94
CA LEU A 22 -11.36 8.37 -5.42
C LEU A 22 -11.47 8.41 -6.94
N LEU A 23 -10.37 8.56 -7.67
CA LEU A 23 -10.36 8.46 -9.13
C LEU A 23 -10.93 7.10 -9.55
N LYS A 24 -11.69 7.09 -10.64
CA LYS A 24 -12.44 5.91 -11.06
C LYS A 24 -11.72 5.10 -12.14
N TYR A 25 -11.35 3.89 -11.82
CA TYR A 25 -11.06 2.83 -12.77
C TYR A 25 -12.08 1.72 -12.52
N LYS A 26 -13.21 1.72 -13.27
CA LYS A 26 -14.45 0.93 -12.99
C LYS A 26 -15.14 1.33 -11.68
N LYS A 27 -14.42 1.47 -10.60
CA LYS A 27 -14.81 1.95 -9.26
C LYS A 27 -13.69 2.81 -8.67
N PRO A 28 -13.89 3.52 -7.54
CA PRO A 28 -12.80 4.23 -6.86
C PRO A 28 -11.57 3.34 -6.62
N ILE A 29 -10.36 3.90 -6.83
CA ILE A 29 -9.09 3.17 -6.71
C ILE A 29 -8.97 2.45 -5.36
N ILE A 30 -9.30 3.15 -4.27
CA ILE A 30 -9.23 2.58 -2.92
C ILE A 30 -10.07 1.32 -2.75
N LEU A 31 -11.22 1.22 -3.45
CA LEU A 31 -12.09 0.05 -3.37
C LEU A 31 -11.53 -1.17 -4.10
N HIS A 32 -10.61 -1.00 -5.07
CA HIS A 32 -9.89 -2.14 -5.66
C HIS A 32 -8.99 -2.78 -4.61
N VAL A 33 -8.22 -1.96 -3.88
CA VAL A 33 -7.34 -2.44 -2.82
C VAL A 33 -8.14 -3.09 -1.69
N LEU A 34 -9.22 -2.45 -1.24
CA LEU A 34 -10.08 -2.99 -0.19
C LEU A 34 -10.67 -4.35 -0.57
N ASP A 35 -11.22 -4.47 -1.79
CA ASP A 35 -11.81 -5.72 -2.25
C ASP A 35 -10.76 -6.83 -2.41
N ALA A 36 -9.55 -6.49 -2.87
CA ALA A 36 -8.44 -7.45 -2.94
C ALA A 36 -8.08 -8.01 -1.56
N LEU A 37 -7.98 -7.15 -0.53
CA LEU A 37 -7.73 -7.59 0.83
C LEU A 37 -8.88 -8.48 1.36
N ARG A 38 -10.13 -8.07 1.18
CA ARG A 38 -11.31 -8.84 1.61
C ARG A 38 -11.35 -10.22 0.96
N ASN A 39 -11.22 -10.26 -0.37
CA ASN A 39 -11.33 -11.50 -1.15
C ASN A 39 -10.16 -12.46 -0.92
N SER A 40 -9.01 -11.97 -0.44
CA SER A 40 -7.86 -12.82 -0.12
C SER A 40 -8.17 -13.77 1.06
N ASN A 41 -9.07 -13.38 1.97
CA ASN A 41 -9.34 -14.09 3.22
C ASN A 41 -8.08 -14.35 4.09
N CYS A 42 -7.03 -13.55 3.92
CA CYS A 42 -5.78 -13.66 4.69
C CYS A 42 -5.81 -12.92 6.02
N PHE A 43 -6.79 -12.03 6.22
CA PHE A 43 -6.78 -11.08 7.32
C PHE A 43 -7.93 -11.31 8.29
N SER A 44 -7.61 -11.31 9.59
CA SER A 44 -8.59 -11.35 10.68
C SER A 44 -9.36 -10.03 10.80
N LYS A 45 -8.72 -8.93 10.38
CA LYS A 45 -9.25 -7.58 10.39
C LYS A 45 -8.60 -6.76 9.27
N ILE A 46 -9.35 -5.84 8.68
CA ILE A 46 -8.83 -4.84 7.74
C ILE A 46 -9.09 -3.47 8.35
N ILE A 47 -8.06 -2.63 8.37
CA ILE A 47 -8.10 -1.26 8.87
C ILE A 47 -7.50 -0.32 7.83
N ALA A 48 -7.84 0.96 7.88
CA ALA A 48 -7.26 1.98 7.01
C ALA A 48 -6.71 3.14 7.85
N ALA A 49 -5.55 3.64 7.46
CA ALA A 49 -4.98 4.86 8.00
C ALA A 49 -5.28 6.01 7.03
N THR A 50 -6.03 7.01 7.49
CA THR A 50 -6.37 8.23 6.74
C THR A 50 -5.79 9.46 7.43
N SER A 51 -5.97 10.63 6.85
CA SER A 51 -5.61 11.90 7.46
C SER A 51 -6.55 13.02 7.01
N SER A 52 -6.37 14.21 7.57
CA SER A 52 -7.07 15.42 7.12
C SER A 52 -6.85 15.77 5.64
N ASN A 53 -5.90 15.11 4.97
CA ASN A 53 -5.64 15.29 3.53
C ASN A 53 -6.57 14.46 2.63
N SER A 54 -7.34 13.52 3.20
CA SER A 54 -8.18 12.57 2.46
C SER A 54 -9.55 12.34 3.12
N PRO A 55 -10.33 13.41 3.41
CA PRO A 55 -11.59 13.28 4.14
C PRO A 55 -12.67 12.52 3.38
N GLU A 56 -12.75 12.65 2.06
CA GLU A 56 -13.74 11.94 1.26
C GLU A 56 -13.38 10.44 1.11
N THR A 57 -12.08 10.12 1.04
CA THR A 57 -11.60 8.73 1.08
C THR A 57 -11.93 8.10 2.44
N GLU A 58 -11.72 8.83 3.54
CA GLU A 58 -12.09 8.39 4.89
C GLU A 58 -13.57 8.05 4.97
N LYS A 59 -14.44 8.96 4.52
CA LYS A 59 -15.88 8.76 4.50
C LYS A 59 -16.28 7.52 3.70
N LEU A 60 -15.73 7.33 2.50
CA LEU A 60 -15.99 6.16 1.67
C LEU A 60 -15.59 4.84 2.34
N LEU A 61 -14.45 4.84 3.05
CA LEU A 61 -13.98 3.67 3.79
C LEU A 61 -14.88 3.35 4.99
N GLN A 62 -15.36 4.37 5.72
CA GLN A 62 -16.32 4.22 6.81
C GLN A 62 -17.67 3.67 6.29
N GLU A 63 -18.17 4.20 5.17
CA GLU A 63 -19.38 3.70 4.49
C GLU A 63 -19.19 2.24 4.00
N SER A 64 -17.95 1.83 3.77
CA SER A 64 -17.58 0.46 3.43
C SER A 64 -17.35 -0.43 4.66
N GLU A 65 -17.75 0.01 5.86
CA GLU A 65 -17.62 -0.73 7.13
C GLU A 65 -16.17 -1.12 7.48
N ILE A 66 -15.21 -0.24 7.16
CA ILE A 66 -13.81 -0.39 7.52
C ILE A 66 -13.49 0.48 8.73
N GLU A 67 -12.81 -0.09 9.71
CA GLU A 67 -12.26 0.71 10.80
C GLU A 67 -11.19 1.65 10.28
N VAL A 68 -11.33 2.93 10.59
CA VAL A 68 -10.41 3.97 10.15
C VAL A 68 -9.65 4.55 11.33
N ILE A 69 -8.34 4.67 11.19
CA ILE A 69 -7.45 5.33 12.14
C ILE A 69 -6.98 6.64 11.50
N SER A 70 -7.41 7.77 12.08
CA SER A 70 -6.94 9.08 11.64
C SER A 70 -5.50 9.32 12.09
N THR A 71 -4.65 9.74 11.18
CA THR A 71 -3.23 10.04 11.38
C THR A 71 -2.95 11.53 11.16
N SER A 72 -1.70 11.95 11.41
CA SER A 72 -1.31 13.36 11.30
C SER A 72 -1.32 13.89 9.86
N GLY A 73 -1.14 13.03 8.86
CA GLY A 73 -0.96 13.43 7.46
C GLY A 73 0.35 14.16 7.17
N LYS A 74 1.30 14.07 8.11
CA LYS A 74 2.59 14.77 8.00
C LYS A 74 3.49 14.10 6.97
N ASP A 75 3.76 12.82 7.15
CA ASP A 75 4.52 11.98 6.23
C ASP A 75 4.17 10.50 6.45
N PHE A 76 4.49 9.68 5.45
CA PHE A 76 4.16 8.25 5.44
C PHE A 76 4.75 7.49 6.62
N VAL A 77 6.02 7.74 6.97
CA VAL A 77 6.74 6.99 8.01
C VAL A 77 6.15 7.33 9.39
N THR A 78 5.92 8.61 9.67
CA THR A 78 5.31 9.06 10.92
C THR A 78 3.92 8.50 11.10
N ASP A 79 3.10 8.54 10.05
CA ASP A 79 1.71 8.04 10.09
C ASP A 79 1.69 6.52 10.27
N LEU A 80 2.51 5.78 9.51
CA LEU A 80 2.62 4.33 9.63
C LEU A 80 3.08 3.90 11.02
N ASN A 81 4.12 4.56 11.57
CA ASN A 81 4.60 4.28 12.92
C ASN A 81 3.52 4.49 13.98
N SER A 82 2.74 5.58 13.86
CA SER A 82 1.65 5.89 14.79
C SER A 82 0.53 4.84 14.82
N VAL A 83 0.38 4.08 13.73
CA VAL A 83 -0.57 2.97 13.64
C VAL A 83 0.05 1.67 14.12
N LEU A 84 1.23 1.30 13.61
CA LEU A 84 1.89 0.03 13.94
C LEU A 84 2.15 -0.13 15.44
N THR A 85 2.54 0.93 16.13
CA THR A 85 2.78 0.91 17.60
C THR A 85 1.53 0.62 18.43
N LYS A 86 0.33 0.67 17.84
CA LYS A 86 -0.94 0.33 18.49
C LYS A 86 -1.42 -1.10 18.18
N LEU A 87 -0.71 -1.81 17.31
CA LEU A 87 -1.08 -3.15 16.87
C LEU A 87 -0.18 -4.19 17.52
N GLN A 88 -0.76 -5.36 17.83
CA GLN A 88 -0.08 -6.50 18.45
C GLN A 88 -0.36 -7.75 17.61
N ASP A 89 0.07 -7.73 16.33
CA ASP A 89 -0.11 -8.84 15.39
C ASP A 89 0.85 -8.64 14.21
N SER A 90 0.96 -9.64 13.36
CA SER A 90 1.55 -9.46 12.03
C SER A 90 0.64 -8.58 11.17
N VAL A 91 1.22 -7.66 10.43
CA VAL A 91 0.50 -6.68 9.61
C VAL A 91 0.95 -6.74 8.15
N PHE A 92 0.00 -6.91 7.25
CA PHE A 92 0.19 -6.66 5.82
C PHE A 92 -0.12 -5.18 5.56
N VAL A 93 0.91 -4.39 5.34
CA VAL A 93 0.79 -2.97 5.00
C VAL A 93 0.71 -2.81 3.50
N THR A 94 -0.23 -2.04 3.00
CA THR A 94 -0.32 -1.70 1.57
C THR A 94 -0.67 -0.23 1.37
N SER A 95 -0.12 0.37 0.32
CA SER A 95 -0.60 1.67 -0.17
C SER A 95 -1.99 1.54 -0.78
N GLY A 96 -2.84 2.56 -0.61
CA GLY A 96 -4.19 2.60 -1.17
C GLY A 96 -4.26 2.84 -2.68
N ASP A 97 -3.13 3.06 -3.34
CA ASP A 97 -3.02 3.46 -4.74
C ASP A 97 -2.49 2.37 -5.70
N ILE A 98 -2.71 1.10 -5.35
CA ILE A 98 -2.33 -0.08 -6.15
C ILE A 98 -3.58 -0.69 -6.79
N PRO A 99 -4.12 -0.12 -7.88
CA PRO A 99 -5.43 -0.48 -8.43
C PRO A 99 -5.53 -1.89 -9.03
N LEU A 100 -4.39 -2.51 -9.34
CA LEU A 100 -4.34 -3.85 -9.95
C LEU A 100 -4.11 -4.96 -8.92
N LEU A 101 -3.99 -4.62 -7.63
CA LEU A 101 -3.84 -5.59 -6.54
C LEU A 101 -5.03 -6.56 -6.55
N ASP A 102 -4.76 -7.87 -6.43
CA ASP A 102 -5.80 -8.90 -6.35
C ASP A 102 -5.52 -9.91 -5.21
N GLU A 103 -6.52 -10.74 -4.94
CA GLU A 103 -6.47 -11.73 -3.86
C GLU A 103 -5.37 -12.79 -4.06
N LYS A 104 -4.98 -13.07 -5.29
CA LYS A 104 -4.00 -14.14 -5.60
C LYS A 104 -2.60 -13.69 -5.24
N ILE A 105 -2.21 -12.47 -5.64
CA ILE A 105 -0.89 -11.94 -5.32
C ILE A 105 -0.77 -11.65 -3.83
N ILE A 106 -1.86 -11.25 -3.15
CA ILE A 106 -1.86 -11.09 -1.69
C ILE A 106 -1.57 -12.43 -1.00
N LYS A 107 -2.24 -13.52 -1.43
CA LYS A 107 -1.97 -14.87 -0.88
C LYS A 107 -0.53 -15.29 -1.10
N GLU A 108 -0.01 -15.10 -2.31
CA GLU A 108 1.39 -15.41 -2.63
C GLU A 108 2.37 -14.66 -1.71
N ILE A 109 2.13 -13.36 -1.48
CA ILE A 109 2.96 -12.55 -0.58
C ILE A 109 2.86 -13.07 0.85
N VAL A 110 1.65 -13.33 1.34
CA VAL A 110 1.41 -13.82 2.71
C VAL A 110 2.00 -15.21 2.94
N ASP A 111 1.91 -16.10 1.95
CA ASP A 111 2.49 -17.46 2.02
C ASP A 111 4.02 -17.44 2.11
N ASN A 112 4.68 -16.36 1.66
CA ASN A 112 6.12 -16.16 1.78
C ASN A 112 6.52 -15.40 3.06
N TYR A 113 5.59 -15.10 3.96
CA TYR A 113 5.89 -14.37 5.19
C TYR A 113 6.62 -15.23 6.21
N ASP A 114 7.75 -14.72 6.70
CA ASP A 114 8.45 -15.26 7.87
C ASP A 114 8.33 -14.28 9.04
N SER A 115 7.56 -14.65 10.06
CA SER A 115 7.31 -13.81 11.26
C SER A 115 8.57 -13.54 12.10
N LYS A 116 9.69 -14.23 11.83
CA LYS A 116 11.00 -13.92 12.44
C LYS A 116 11.59 -12.63 11.91
N ASN A 117 11.15 -12.19 10.73
CA ASN A 117 11.54 -10.90 10.17
C ASN A 117 10.62 -9.81 10.72
N VAL A 118 11.18 -8.82 11.38
CA VAL A 118 10.43 -7.69 11.90
C VAL A 118 9.79 -6.89 10.77
N TRP A 119 10.50 -6.75 9.65
CA TRP A 119 10.03 -6.01 8.47
C TRP A 119 10.50 -6.69 7.19
N THR A 120 9.56 -6.97 6.29
CA THR A 120 9.86 -7.47 4.95
C THR A 120 9.17 -6.57 3.92
N SER A 121 9.96 -5.81 3.15
CA SER A 121 9.44 -5.01 2.04
C SER A 121 9.34 -5.82 0.76
N ILE A 122 8.22 -5.67 0.07
CA ILE A 122 8.03 -6.29 -1.24
C ILE A 122 8.61 -5.37 -2.31
N MET A 123 9.57 -5.90 -3.05
CA MET A 123 10.33 -5.18 -4.07
C MET A 123 10.03 -5.74 -5.46
N ILE A 124 10.23 -4.90 -6.46
CA ILE A 124 10.09 -5.26 -7.89
C ILE A 124 11.39 -4.87 -8.59
N THR A 125 11.83 -5.64 -9.58
CA THR A 125 13.01 -5.23 -10.33
C THR A 125 12.71 -4.03 -11.24
N GLN A 126 13.64 -3.07 -11.30
CA GLN A 126 13.52 -1.93 -12.22
C GLN A 126 13.42 -2.40 -13.68
N THR A 127 14.09 -3.50 -14.02
CA THR A 127 14.06 -4.09 -15.37
C THR A 127 12.64 -4.55 -15.73
N PHE A 128 11.93 -5.18 -14.80
CA PHE A 128 10.56 -5.60 -15.00
C PHE A 128 9.61 -4.40 -15.19
N LEU A 129 9.69 -3.38 -14.34
CA LEU A 129 8.89 -2.17 -14.49
C LEU A 129 9.14 -1.45 -15.81
N ASN A 130 10.40 -1.37 -16.23
CA ASN A 130 10.77 -0.78 -17.52
C ASN A 130 10.13 -1.55 -18.71
N SER A 131 10.04 -2.88 -18.61
CA SER A 131 9.39 -3.71 -19.65
C SER A 131 7.89 -3.45 -19.77
N LEU A 132 7.26 -2.95 -18.68
CA LEU A 132 5.85 -2.56 -18.65
C LEU A 132 5.61 -1.08 -19.00
N GLY A 133 6.69 -0.31 -19.25
CA GLY A 133 6.60 1.14 -19.47
C GLY A 133 6.28 1.94 -18.21
N ILE A 134 6.39 1.33 -17.03
CA ILE A 134 6.08 1.95 -15.73
C ILE A 134 7.34 2.66 -15.21
N LYS A 135 7.19 3.93 -14.85
CA LYS A 135 8.24 4.73 -14.19
C LYS A 135 7.96 4.78 -12.69
N SER A 136 8.96 4.57 -11.87
CA SER A 136 8.85 4.73 -10.41
C SER A 136 10.00 5.57 -9.87
N GLU A 137 9.68 6.40 -8.88
CA GLU A 137 10.65 7.23 -8.14
C GLU A 137 11.14 6.54 -6.85
N TYR A 138 10.44 5.51 -6.38
CA TYR A 138 10.72 4.83 -5.10
C TYR A 138 11.73 3.70 -5.27
N LYS A 139 12.96 4.06 -5.65
CA LYS A 139 14.05 3.11 -5.92
C LYS A 139 14.84 2.76 -4.65
N SER A 140 15.40 1.56 -4.63
CA SER A 140 16.43 1.19 -3.66
C SER A 140 17.71 2.00 -3.88
N GLU A 141 18.61 2.02 -2.90
CA GLU A 141 19.89 2.76 -2.98
C GLU A 141 20.73 2.43 -4.23
N ASN A 142 20.69 1.19 -4.70
CA ASN A 142 21.41 0.75 -5.91
C ASN A 142 20.59 0.88 -7.20
N GLU A 143 19.40 1.50 -7.14
CA GLU A 143 18.46 1.68 -8.27
C GLU A 143 18.03 0.40 -9.01
N LYS A 144 18.38 -0.77 -8.48
CA LYS A 144 18.06 -2.06 -9.10
C LYS A 144 16.62 -2.50 -8.79
N TYR A 145 16.13 -2.13 -7.62
CA TYR A 145 14.81 -2.51 -7.12
C TYR A 145 13.97 -1.29 -6.79
N VAL A 146 12.67 -1.48 -6.84
CA VAL A 146 11.65 -0.48 -6.55
C VAL A 146 10.72 -1.01 -5.46
N PHE A 147 10.37 -0.19 -4.50
CA PHE A 147 9.38 -0.52 -3.48
C PHE A 147 7.98 -0.59 -4.10
N SER A 148 7.27 -1.69 -3.88
CA SER A 148 5.90 -1.87 -4.38
C SER A 148 4.85 -1.07 -3.60
N GLY A 149 5.21 -0.54 -2.42
CA GLY A 149 4.27 0.03 -1.47
C GLY A 149 3.59 -1.02 -0.58
N ILE A 150 4.09 -2.26 -0.58
CA ILE A 150 3.62 -3.36 0.26
C ILE A 150 4.74 -3.82 1.18
N SER A 151 4.40 -4.09 2.45
CA SER A 151 5.31 -4.66 3.44
C SER A 151 4.58 -5.64 4.36
N LEU A 152 5.33 -6.63 4.85
CA LEU A 152 4.90 -7.55 5.90
C LEU A 152 5.66 -7.19 7.18
N VAL A 153 4.94 -6.96 8.26
CA VAL A 153 5.49 -6.38 9.48
C VAL A 153 5.06 -7.18 10.69
N ASN A 154 5.99 -7.56 11.55
CA ASN A 154 5.68 -8.04 12.89
C ASN A 154 5.58 -6.85 13.83
N ALA A 155 4.34 -6.35 14.07
CA ALA A 155 4.14 -5.14 14.85
C ALA A 155 4.43 -5.33 16.35
N GLU A 156 4.43 -6.56 16.86
CA GLU A 156 4.81 -6.85 18.25
C GLU A 156 6.27 -6.47 18.56
N GLU A 157 7.14 -6.55 17.55
CA GLU A 157 8.57 -6.24 17.66
C GLU A 157 8.89 -4.77 17.34
N ILE A 158 7.86 -3.96 17.01
CA ILE A 158 8.07 -2.55 16.65
C ILE A 158 7.96 -1.65 17.86
N ASN A 159 9.12 -1.10 18.27
CA ASN A 159 9.17 -0.03 19.26
C ASN A 159 9.45 1.34 18.61
N ASP A 160 10.28 1.37 17.56
CA ASP A 160 10.61 2.56 16.77
C ASP A 160 11.07 2.12 15.37
N LEU A 161 10.53 2.75 14.31
CA LEU A 161 10.89 2.45 12.93
C LEU A 161 12.33 2.85 12.55
N LYS A 162 13.02 3.64 13.37
CA LYS A 162 14.37 4.16 13.05
C LYS A 162 15.50 3.13 13.07
N SER A 163 15.30 1.99 13.70
CA SER A 163 16.37 0.98 13.93
C SER A 163 15.98 -0.43 13.47
N ILE A 164 14.99 -0.56 12.60
CA ILE A 164 14.48 -1.86 12.16
C ILE A 164 15.39 -2.43 11.07
N LYS A 165 15.77 -3.71 11.24
CA LYS A 165 16.41 -4.46 10.17
C LYS A 165 15.35 -4.86 9.15
N GLU A 166 15.41 -4.24 7.98
CA GLU A 166 14.56 -4.53 6.84
C GLU A 166 15.10 -5.72 6.05
N THR A 167 14.22 -6.64 5.68
CA THR A 167 14.46 -7.71 4.71
C THR A 167 13.66 -7.44 3.43
N PHE A 168 14.02 -8.10 2.33
CA PHE A 168 13.41 -7.85 1.04
C PHE A 168 12.95 -9.15 0.39
N LEU A 169 11.73 -9.13 -0.16
CA LEU A 169 11.19 -10.17 -1.02
C LEU A 169 10.95 -9.56 -2.40
N VAL A 170 11.60 -10.12 -3.43
CA VAL A 170 11.49 -9.60 -4.81
C VAL A 170 10.44 -10.41 -5.55
N ILE A 171 9.40 -9.72 -6.06
CA ILE A 171 8.31 -10.32 -6.83
C ILE A 171 8.06 -9.43 -8.06
N ASP A 172 8.38 -9.94 -9.25
CA ASP A 172 8.12 -9.26 -10.51
C ASP A 172 6.70 -9.57 -11.00
N ASP A 173 5.73 -8.78 -10.52
CA ASP A 173 4.33 -8.90 -10.91
C ASP A 173 3.70 -7.52 -11.18
N LYS A 174 2.98 -7.39 -12.30
CA LYS A 174 2.33 -6.12 -12.69
C LYS A 174 1.26 -5.67 -11.70
N ARG A 175 0.65 -6.60 -10.95
CA ARG A 175 -0.43 -6.31 -9.99
C ARG A 175 0.03 -5.47 -8.81
N ILE A 176 1.31 -5.56 -8.46
CA ILE A 176 1.93 -4.80 -7.37
C ILE A 176 2.92 -3.74 -7.88
N GLY A 177 3.27 -3.78 -9.18
CA GLY A 177 4.18 -2.83 -9.82
C GLY A 177 3.52 -1.52 -10.23
N PHE A 178 2.19 -1.48 -10.25
CA PHE A 178 1.45 -0.32 -10.74
C PHE A 178 0.89 0.51 -9.58
N ASN A 179 1.61 1.59 -9.24
CA ASN A 179 1.16 2.58 -8.26
C ASN A 179 0.68 3.83 -8.99
N LEU A 180 -0.52 4.28 -8.67
CA LEU A 180 -1.09 5.49 -9.25
C LEU A 180 -0.45 6.73 -8.60
N ASN A 181 0.48 7.40 -9.28
CA ASN A 181 1.18 8.58 -8.74
C ASN A 181 1.02 9.84 -9.59
N SER A 182 0.73 9.70 -10.88
CA SER A 182 0.64 10.79 -11.84
C SER A 182 -0.58 10.64 -12.76
N GLU A 183 -0.88 11.69 -13.54
CA GLU A 183 -1.89 11.63 -14.61
C GLU A 183 -1.51 10.62 -15.69
N ASP A 184 -0.22 10.51 -16.02
CA ASP A 184 0.28 9.53 -17.00
C ASP A 184 0.00 8.09 -16.52
N ASP A 185 0.18 7.82 -15.21
CA ASP A 185 -0.16 6.51 -14.64
C ASP A 185 -1.66 6.23 -14.76
N TYR A 186 -2.50 7.24 -14.51
CA TYR A 186 -3.93 7.08 -14.63
C TYR A 186 -4.37 6.82 -16.07
N GLU A 187 -3.79 7.54 -17.04
CA GLU A 187 -4.05 7.26 -18.45
C GLU A 187 -3.59 5.85 -18.87
N LEU A 188 -2.42 5.42 -18.39
CA LEU A 188 -1.91 4.08 -18.66
C LEU A 188 -2.83 3.01 -18.06
N LEU A 189 -3.32 3.22 -16.84
CA LEU A 189 -4.30 2.34 -16.18
C LEU A 189 -5.59 2.22 -17.00
N CYS A 190 -6.11 3.33 -17.53
CA CYS A 190 -7.35 3.33 -18.30
C CYS A 190 -7.24 2.64 -19.66
N ARG A 191 -6.01 2.40 -20.15
CA ARG A 191 -5.75 1.66 -21.40
C ARG A 191 -5.55 0.15 -21.19
N THR A 192 -5.44 -0.32 -19.94
CA THR A 192 -5.31 -1.73 -19.57
C THR A 192 -6.67 -2.38 -19.32
#